data_f843cdfdd60578096deb0028f9286f71
#
_entry.id   f843cdfdd60578096deb0028f9286f71
#
_cell.length_a   1.000
_cell.length_b   1.000
_cell.length_c   1.000
_cell.angle_alpha   90.00
_cell.angle_beta   90.00
_cell.angle_gamma   90.00
#
_symmetry.space_group_name_H-M   'P 1'
#
loop_
_entity.id
_entity.type
_entity.pdbx_description
1 polymer ?
#
loop_
_entity_poly.entity_id
_entity_poly.type
_entity_poly.pdbx_seq_one_letter_code
_entity_poly.pdbx_strand_id
1 'polypeptide(L)'
;MKRKYWSLGALWIYSTILLSAQEVRVHTIGDSTMADYVENTTRTRGWGEMFQEFFYPEVEVINYARGGRSSRSFYQEGRWEKVKNNLRKGDYVLIQFAHNDEKEGGKDGADGRGTAPWTTYKSYLEKYVDETRSLGGKPIFVTPIVRRYFQKDGTISPKGCHDLSIAPDDSTLNYVRVMKYVAQEWHVPVVDMTASTKAFVEQLGETATVKQIYVPTDGTHTQATGAACYAELAAEGLREKDILKKYIRTNVPLISIVR
;
A
#
# COMPACT_ATOMS: atom_id res chain seq x y z
N MET A 1 13.22 -48.41 -68.09
CA MET A 1 13.04 -48.44 -66.63
C MET A 1 13.40 -47.06 -66.04
N LYS A 2 12.41 -46.22 -65.63
CA LYS A 2 12.65 -44.90 -65.01
C LYS A 2 12.39 -45.06 -63.53
N ARG A 3 13.41 -44.87 -62.63
CA ARG A 3 13.28 -44.85 -61.20
C ARG A 3 12.81 -43.46 -60.78
N LYS A 4 11.64 -43.37 -60.06
CA LYS A 4 11.16 -42.20 -59.43
C LYS A 4 11.77 -42.12 -58.01
N TYR A 5 12.51 -41.06 -57.72
CA TYR A 5 12.95 -40.74 -56.38
C TYR A 5 11.86 -39.92 -55.72
N TRP A 6 11.35 -40.35 -54.56
CA TRP A 6 10.48 -39.62 -53.69
C TRP A 6 11.35 -38.92 -52.61
N SER A 7 11.45 -37.63 -52.68
CA SER A 7 12.07 -36.82 -51.61
C SER A 7 11.07 -36.61 -50.49
N LEU A 8 11.29 -37.24 -49.35
CA LEU A 8 10.59 -36.94 -48.08
C LEU A 8 11.13 -35.62 -47.52
N GLY A 9 10.39 -34.55 -47.72
CA GLY A 9 10.65 -33.29 -47.03
C GLY A 9 10.24 -33.39 -45.55
N ALA A 10 11.19 -33.41 -44.65
CA ALA A 10 10.94 -33.32 -43.22
C ALA A 10 10.49 -31.90 -42.87
N LEU A 11 9.22 -31.74 -42.54
CA LEU A 11 8.66 -30.49 -42.06
C LEU A 11 9.02 -30.34 -40.56
N TRP A 12 10.02 -29.50 -40.28
CA TRP A 12 10.35 -29.11 -38.89
C TRP A 12 9.33 -28.09 -38.40
N ILE A 13 8.39 -28.53 -37.54
CA ILE A 13 7.47 -27.65 -36.82
C ILE A 13 8.25 -27.06 -35.66
N TYR A 14 8.72 -25.79 -35.79
CA TYR A 14 9.21 -25.01 -34.69
C TYR A 14 8.01 -24.63 -33.79
N SER A 15 7.80 -25.39 -32.73
CA SER A 15 6.89 -25.02 -31.66
C SER A 15 7.58 -23.91 -30.86
N THR A 16 7.29 -22.64 -31.15
CA THR A 16 7.64 -21.52 -30.28
C THR A 16 6.80 -21.62 -29.01
N ILE A 17 7.39 -22.18 -27.98
CA ILE A 17 6.82 -22.02 -26.60
C ILE A 17 6.93 -20.55 -26.27
N LEU A 18 5.84 -19.81 -26.44
CA LEU A 18 5.69 -18.50 -25.82
C LEU A 18 5.69 -18.76 -24.31
N LEU A 19 6.86 -18.61 -23.66
CA LEU A 19 6.93 -18.48 -22.22
C LEU A 19 6.15 -17.18 -21.92
N SER A 20 4.89 -17.30 -21.52
CA SER A 20 4.18 -16.21 -20.91
C SER A 20 4.99 -15.80 -19.67
N ALA A 21 5.61 -14.62 -19.71
CA ALA A 21 6.23 -14.06 -18.53
C ALA A 21 5.15 -14.08 -17.44
N GLN A 22 5.44 -14.71 -16.30
CA GLN A 22 4.48 -14.80 -15.21
C GLN A 22 4.22 -13.38 -14.74
N GLU A 23 3.02 -12.89 -14.99
CA GLU A 23 2.55 -11.58 -14.55
C GLU A 23 2.60 -11.54 -13.03
N VAL A 24 3.30 -10.55 -12.48
CA VAL A 24 3.39 -10.33 -11.03
C VAL A 24 2.27 -9.38 -10.64
N ARG A 25 1.41 -9.79 -9.71
CA ARG A 25 0.31 -8.96 -9.28
C ARG A 25 0.51 -8.48 -7.85
N VAL A 26 0.21 -7.20 -7.65
CA VAL A 26 0.29 -6.49 -6.37
C VAL A 26 -1.09 -5.94 -6.05
N HIS A 27 -1.77 -6.54 -5.10
CA HIS A 27 -3.05 -6.06 -4.58
C HIS A 27 -2.79 -5.10 -3.44
N THR A 28 -3.40 -3.93 -3.45
CA THR A 28 -3.30 -2.98 -2.35
C THR A 28 -4.65 -2.83 -1.65
N ILE A 29 -4.66 -2.94 -0.33
CA ILE A 29 -5.82 -2.71 0.52
C ILE A 29 -5.53 -1.64 1.55
N GLY A 30 -6.48 -0.73 1.75
CA GLY A 30 -6.26 0.40 2.64
C GLY A 30 -7.43 1.38 2.69
N ASP A 31 -7.14 2.54 3.21
CA ASP A 31 -8.10 3.62 3.41
C ASP A 31 -8.02 4.72 2.33
N SER A 32 -8.54 5.92 2.64
CA SER A 32 -8.57 7.06 1.73
C SER A 32 -7.20 7.57 1.28
N THR A 33 -6.16 7.33 2.07
CA THR A 33 -4.81 7.82 1.75
C THR A 33 -4.11 7.00 0.67
N MET A 34 -4.65 5.81 0.39
CA MET A 34 -4.19 4.91 -0.67
C MET A 34 -5.19 4.80 -1.84
N ALA A 35 -6.46 5.17 -1.64
CA ALA A 35 -7.55 4.94 -2.59
C ALA A 35 -7.41 5.73 -3.90
N ASP A 36 -8.03 5.22 -4.97
CA ASP A 36 -8.23 5.94 -6.22
C ASP A 36 -9.34 6.97 -6.08
N TYR A 37 -9.19 8.09 -6.78
CA TYR A 37 -10.18 9.16 -6.82
C TYR A 37 -10.54 9.50 -8.27
N VAL A 38 -11.81 9.87 -8.47
CA VAL A 38 -12.26 10.32 -9.79
C VAL A 38 -11.65 11.69 -10.09
N GLU A 39 -11.00 11.81 -11.23
CA GLU A 39 -10.41 13.06 -11.70
C GLU A 39 -11.45 14.18 -11.73
N ASN A 40 -10.99 15.41 -11.51
CA ASN A 40 -11.78 16.64 -11.55
C ASN A 40 -12.93 16.75 -10.52
N THR A 41 -13.12 15.76 -9.64
CA THR A 41 -14.14 15.84 -8.57
C THR A 41 -13.55 16.31 -7.25
N THR A 42 -12.26 16.08 -7.01
CA THR A 42 -11.55 16.48 -5.79
C THR A 42 -10.07 16.65 -6.08
N ARG A 43 -9.38 17.43 -5.24
CA ARG A 43 -7.90 17.53 -5.26
C ARG A 43 -7.22 16.32 -4.59
N THR A 44 -7.98 15.55 -3.83
CA THR A 44 -7.43 14.38 -3.13
C THR A 44 -6.99 13.31 -4.11
N ARG A 45 -5.80 12.75 -3.87
CA ARG A 45 -5.27 11.56 -4.53
C ARG A 45 -4.65 10.65 -3.48
N GLY A 46 -4.90 9.36 -3.59
CA GLY A 46 -4.24 8.37 -2.76
C GLY A 46 -2.92 7.91 -3.41
N TRP A 47 -1.94 7.56 -2.62
CA TRP A 47 -0.65 7.12 -3.17
C TRP A 47 -0.77 5.80 -3.97
N GLY A 48 -1.74 4.95 -3.65
CA GLY A 48 -2.01 3.72 -4.40
C GLY A 48 -2.44 3.99 -5.84
N GLU A 49 -3.10 5.13 -6.11
CA GLU A 49 -3.48 5.58 -7.45
C GLU A 49 -2.27 5.81 -8.37
N MET A 50 -1.15 6.24 -7.80
CA MET A 50 0.09 6.54 -8.52
C MET A 50 1.08 5.37 -8.50
N PHE A 51 0.79 4.30 -7.77
CA PHE A 51 1.78 3.28 -7.43
C PHE A 51 2.20 2.42 -8.63
N GLN A 52 1.30 2.18 -9.60
CA GLN A 52 1.59 1.45 -10.84
C GLN A 52 2.76 2.08 -11.62
N GLU A 53 2.90 3.39 -11.59
CA GLU A 53 3.92 4.12 -12.37
C GLU A 53 5.36 3.79 -11.96
N PHE A 54 5.54 3.25 -10.76
CA PHE A 54 6.85 2.86 -10.22
C PHE A 54 7.26 1.43 -10.56
N PHE A 55 6.48 0.72 -11.38
CA PHE A 55 6.80 -0.64 -11.80
C PHE A 55 7.00 -0.75 -13.30
N TYR A 56 7.76 -1.75 -13.70
CA TYR A 56 7.79 -2.19 -15.09
C TYR A 56 6.47 -2.88 -15.47
N PRO A 57 6.15 -2.97 -16.80
CA PRO A 57 4.86 -3.52 -17.26
C PRO A 57 4.57 -4.97 -16.87
N GLU A 58 5.56 -5.73 -16.40
CA GLU A 58 5.41 -7.09 -15.91
C GLU A 58 4.69 -7.17 -14.55
N VAL A 59 4.49 -6.03 -13.89
CA VAL A 59 3.74 -5.92 -12.63
C VAL A 59 2.41 -5.23 -12.86
N GLU A 60 1.33 -5.87 -12.47
CA GLU A 60 0.00 -5.28 -12.39
C GLU A 60 -0.30 -4.87 -10.94
N VAL A 61 -0.55 -3.58 -10.68
CA VAL A 61 -1.03 -3.08 -9.40
C VAL A 61 -2.55 -2.98 -9.43
N ILE A 62 -3.22 -3.64 -8.50
CA ILE A 62 -4.68 -3.64 -8.39
C ILE A 62 -5.07 -2.99 -7.07
N ASN A 63 -5.56 -1.75 -7.13
CA ASN A 63 -5.88 -0.97 -5.95
C ASN A 63 -7.32 -1.17 -5.49
N TYR A 64 -7.50 -1.80 -4.33
CA TYR A 64 -8.81 -2.01 -3.69
C TYR A 64 -9.06 -1.03 -2.53
N ALA A 65 -8.11 -0.16 -2.21
CA ALA A 65 -8.24 0.78 -1.11
C ALA A 65 -9.51 1.63 -1.23
N ARG A 66 -10.13 1.97 -0.10
CA ARG A 66 -11.40 2.70 -0.11
C ARG A 66 -11.47 3.73 0.99
N GLY A 67 -11.80 4.95 0.59
CA GLY A 67 -11.96 6.08 1.51
C GLY A 67 -12.92 5.79 2.67
N GLY A 68 -12.53 6.18 3.89
CA GLY A 68 -13.32 6.03 5.11
C GLY A 68 -13.31 4.64 5.75
N ARG A 69 -12.53 3.67 5.22
CA ARG A 69 -12.50 2.30 5.75
C ARG A 69 -11.34 2.10 6.70
N SER A 70 -11.66 1.50 7.84
CA SER A 70 -10.69 0.92 8.77
C SER A 70 -10.38 -0.52 8.40
N SER A 71 -9.42 -1.14 9.08
CA SER A 71 -9.14 -2.58 8.95
C SER A 71 -10.41 -3.43 9.16
N ARG A 72 -11.22 -3.07 10.15
CA ARG A 72 -12.48 -3.75 10.48
C ARG A 72 -13.55 -3.53 9.42
N SER A 73 -13.87 -2.27 9.08
CA SER A 73 -14.98 -1.97 8.16
C SER A 73 -14.69 -2.42 6.73
N PHE A 74 -13.44 -2.38 6.27
CA PHE A 74 -13.05 -2.93 4.98
C PHE A 74 -13.35 -4.43 4.89
N TYR A 75 -13.09 -5.16 5.95
CA TYR A 75 -13.38 -6.59 6.04
C TYR A 75 -14.89 -6.84 6.10
N GLN A 76 -15.59 -6.21 7.03
CA GLN A 76 -17.02 -6.45 7.30
C GLN A 76 -17.95 -6.04 6.16
N GLU A 77 -17.57 -5.05 5.34
CA GLU A 77 -18.29 -4.65 4.14
C GLU A 77 -18.11 -5.61 2.95
N GLY A 78 -17.43 -6.74 3.13
CA GLY A 78 -17.17 -7.71 2.05
C GLY A 78 -16.17 -7.21 1.00
N ARG A 79 -15.40 -6.15 1.28
CA ARG A 79 -14.38 -5.63 0.34
C ARG A 79 -13.19 -6.58 0.24
N TRP A 80 -12.84 -7.21 1.34
CA TRP A 80 -11.80 -8.23 1.38
C TRP A 80 -12.17 -9.47 0.56
N GLU A 81 -13.43 -9.86 0.52
CA GLU A 81 -13.90 -10.97 -0.32
C GLU A 81 -13.59 -10.72 -1.82
N LYS A 82 -13.73 -9.47 -2.27
CA LYS A 82 -13.38 -9.13 -3.66
C LYS A 82 -11.89 -9.34 -3.96
N VAL A 83 -11.03 -9.04 -2.99
CA VAL A 83 -9.59 -9.28 -3.11
C VAL A 83 -9.30 -10.77 -3.17
N LYS A 84 -9.84 -11.55 -2.20
CA LYS A 84 -9.66 -13.01 -2.13
C LYS A 84 -10.10 -13.72 -3.42
N ASN A 85 -11.24 -13.32 -3.98
CA ASN A 85 -11.76 -13.90 -5.22
C ASN A 85 -10.88 -13.63 -6.44
N ASN A 86 -9.99 -12.63 -6.36
CA ASN A 86 -9.07 -12.27 -7.44
C ASN A 86 -7.61 -12.67 -7.15
N LEU A 87 -7.31 -13.06 -5.92
CA LEU A 87 -5.96 -13.41 -5.49
C LEU A 87 -5.51 -14.74 -6.10
N ARG A 88 -4.29 -14.78 -6.63
CA ARG A 88 -3.64 -15.99 -7.15
C ARG A 88 -2.42 -16.33 -6.32
N LYS A 89 -2.05 -17.59 -6.31
CA LYS A 89 -0.82 -18.05 -5.67
C LYS A 89 0.40 -17.29 -6.20
N GLY A 90 1.16 -16.71 -5.29
CA GLY A 90 2.35 -15.91 -5.60
C GLY A 90 2.12 -14.40 -5.66
N ASP A 91 0.87 -13.93 -5.71
CA ASP A 91 0.53 -12.51 -5.66
C ASP A 91 0.96 -11.86 -4.34
N TYR A 92 1.17 -10.56 -4.37
CA TYR A 92 1.47 -9.77 -3.18
C TYR A 92 0.24 -9.01 -2.72
N VAL A 93 0.08 -8.85 -1.40
CA VAL A 93 -0.98 -8.02 -0.81
C VAL A 93 -0.34 -6.99 0.12
N LEU A 94 -0.40 -5.72 -0.26
CA LEU A 94 0.04 -4.60 0.56
C LEU A 94 -1.14 -4.12 1.43
N ILE A 95 -0.94 -4.09 2.74
CA ILE A 95 -1.98 -3.84 3.73
C ILE A 95 -1.65 -2.57 4.52
N GLN A 96 -2.46 -1.50 4.34
CA GLN A 96 -2.30 -0.22 5.04
C GLN A 96 -3.62 0.22 5.67
N PHE A 97 -3.69 0.26 7.00
CA PHE A 97 -4.82 0.81 7.76
C PHE A 97 -4.29 1.54 8.99
N ALA A 98 -5.02 2.48 9.51
CA ALA A 98 -5.02 3.10 10.84
C ALA A 98 -5.85 4.39 10.87
N HIS A 99 -5.86 5.22 9.79
CA HIS A 99 -6.49 6.54 9.78
C HIS A 99 -7.97 6.53 10.20
N ASN A 100 -8.68 5.45 9.92
CA ASN A 100 -10.08 5.30 10.33
C ASN A 100 -10.22 4.42 11.57
N ASP A 101 -9.26 3.56 11.84
CA ASP A 101 -9.18 2.74 13.03
C ASP A 101 -9.07 3.61 14.29
N GLU A 102 -8.29 4.69 14.24
CA GLU A 102 -8.04 5.59 15.36
C GLU A 102 -9.19 6.58 15.67
N LYS A 103 -10.25 6.64 14.85
CA LYS A 103 -11.28 7.70 14.95
C LYS A 103 -12.03 7.75 16.26
N GLU A 104 -12.19 6.62 16.94
CA GLU A 104 -12.85 6.54 18.25
C GLU A 104 -11.84 6.57 19.42
N GLY A 105 -10.68 7.21 19.20
CA GLY A 105 -9.69 7.41 20.27
C GLY A 105 -9.11 6.09 20.81
N GLY A 106 -8.95 5.07 19.96
CA GLY A 106 -8.40 3.78 20.35
C GLY A 106 -9.45 2.81 20.91
N LYS A 107 -10.72 3.03 20.63
CA LYS A 107 -11.83 2.15 21.03
C LYS A 107 -12.57 1.60 19.82
N ASP A 108 -13.28 0.50 20.03
CA ASP A 108 -14.18 -0.03 19.01
C ASP A 108 -15.37 0.92 18.83
N GLY A 109 -15.51 1.42 17.61
CA GLY A 109 -16.61 2.32 17.26
C GLY A 109 -17.91 1.58 17.00
N ALA A 110 -19.03 2.17 17.41
CA ALA A 110 -20.37 1.64 17.14
C ALA A 110 -20.72 1.65 15.64
N ASP A 111 -20.14 2.58 14.86
CA ASP A 111 -20.27 2.67 13.40
C ASP A 111 -19.44 1.62 12.63
N GLY A 112 -18.75 0.74 13.33
CA GLY A 112 -17.91 -0.32 12.75
C GLY A 112 -16.54 0.15 12.27
N ARG A 113 -16.17 1.44 12.38
CA ARG A 113 -14.86 1.95 11.93
C ARG A 113 -13.81 1.88 13.02
N GLY A 114 -14.03 2.57 14.14
CA GLY A 114 -13.06 2.59 15.22
C GLY A 114 -12.66 1.19 15.67
N THR A 115 -11.38 0.99 15.98
CA THR A 115 -10.83 -0.27 16.47
C THR A 115 -9.88 -0.03 17.63
N ALA A 116 -9.96 -0.87 18.66
CA ALA A 116 -8.97 -0.87 19.73
C ALA A 116 -7.66 -1.48 19.22
N PRO A 117 -6.50 -0.81 19.43
CA PRO A 117 -5.25 -1.19 18.76
C PRO A 117 -4.80 -2.62 19.02
N TRP A 118 -4.67 -3.03 20.27
CA TRP A 118 -4.12 -4.33 20.68
C TRP A 118 -5.12 -5.50 20.66
N THR A 119 -6.37 -5.23 20.36
CA THR A 119 -7.43 -6.26 20.25
C THR A 119 -8.00 -6.30 18.83
N THR A 120 -8.94 -5.44 18.53
CA THR A 120 -9.70 -5.48 17.27
C THR A 120 -8.82 -5.16 16.06
N TYR A 121 -8.01 -4.09 16.09
CA TYR A 121 -7.10 -3.76 14.99
C TYR A 121 -6.09 -4.89 14.75
N LYS A 122 -5.42 -5.35 15.82
CA LYS A 122 -4.50 -6.49 15.78
C LYS A 122 -5.15 -7.70 15.14
N SER A 123 -6.34 -8.08 15.59
CA SER A 123 -7.07 -9.26 15.08
C SER A 123 -7.38 -9.16 13.58
N TYR A 124 -7.76 -7.98 13.06
CA TYR A 124 -8.00 -7.82 11.63
C TYR A 124 -6.71 -7.86 10.82
N LEU A 125 -5.60 -7.31 11.32
CA LEU A 125 -4.29 -7.46 10.66
C LEU A 125 -3.88 -8.93 10.56
N GLU A 126 -4.04 -9.70 11.64
CA GLU A 126 -3.76 -11.13 11.67
C GLU A 126 -4.63 -11.91 10.67
N LYS A 127 -5.93 -11.61 10.59
CA LYS A 127 -6.83 -12.21 9.60
C LYS A 127 -6.39 -11.95 8.17
N TYR A 128 -6.03 -10.72 7.83
CA TYR A 128 -5.53 -10.41 6.49
C TYR A 128 -4.28 -11.20 6.14
N VAL A 129 -3.36 -11.38 7.09
CA VAL A 129 -2.14 -12.17 6.88
C VAL A 129 -2.47 -13.65 6.67
N ASP A 130 -3.27 -14.22 7.57
CA ASP A 130 -3.64 -15.64 7.54
C ASP A 130 -4.37 -16.00 6.25
N GLU A 131 -5.40 -15.24 5.91
CA GLU A 131 -6.22 -15.49 4.72
C GLU A 131 -5.44 -15.22 3.41
N THR A 132 -4.53 -14.24 3.38
CA THR A 132 -3.63 -14.04 2.25
C THR A 132 -2.75 -15.28 2.04
N ARG A 133 -2.14 -15.79 3.11
CA ARG A 133 -1.25 -16.96 3.04
C ARG A 133 -2.00 -18.25 2.71
N SER A 134 -3.20 -18.44 3.25
CA SER A 134 -4.03 -19.61 2.95
C SER A 134 -4.36 -19.73 1.46
N LEU A 135 -4.44 -18.59 0.76
CA LEU A 135 -4.63 -18.51 -0.70
C LEU A 135 -3.31 -18.54 -1.49
N GLY A 136 -2.17 -18.70 -0.81
CA GLY A 136 -0.85 -18.73 -1.43
C GLY A 136 -0.29 -17.35 -1.79
N GLY A 137 -0.92 -16.27 -1.33
CA GLY A 137 -0.44 -14.90 -1.48
C GLY A 137 0.65 -14.54 -0.46
N LYS A 138 1.30 -13.41 -0.67
CA LYS A 138 2.41 -12.88 0.12
C LYS A 138 2.01 -11.56 0.77
N PRO A 139 1.63 -11.53 2.06
CA PRO A 139 1.26 -10.29 2.74
C PRO A 139 2.48 -9.41 3.01
N ILE A 140 2.29 -8.10 2.90
CA ILE A 140 3.26 -7.06 3.24
C ILE A 140 2.50 -5.99 4.02
N PHE A 141 2.96 -5.63 5.20
CA PHE A 141 2.43 -4.47 5.89
C PHE A 141 3.09 -3.18 5.38
N VAL A 142 2.26 -2.17 5.22
CA VAL A 142 2.66 -0.81 4.92
C VAL A 142 2.14 0.05 6.06
N THR A 143 3.03 0.63 6.88
CA THR A 143 2.56 1.50 7.97
C THR A 143 1.86 2.73 7.38
N PRO A 144 0.84 3.30 8.05
CA PRO A 144 0.10 4.42 7.51
C PRO A 144 1.00 5.65 7.29
N ILE A 145 0.69 6.45 6.27
CA ILE A 145 1.38 7.74 6.06
C ILE A 145 1.05 8.69 7.21
N VAL A 146 1.94 9.64 7.50
CA VAL A 146 1.69 10.62 8.58
C VAL A 146 0.56 11.60 8.21
N ARG A 147 -0.08 12.17 9.25
CA ARG A 147 -0.86 13.40 9.13
C ARG A 147 0.08 14.60 9.28
N ARG A 148 -0.19 15.71 8.60
CA ARG A 148 0.62 16.93 8.71
C ARG A 148 0.36 17.71 10.03
N TYR A 149 0.45 17.01 11.16
CA TYR A 149 0.28 17.62 12.48
C TYR A 149 1.63 18.07 13.02
N PHE A 150 2.15 19.17 12.45
CA PHE A 150 3.41 19.76 12.86
C PHE A 150 3.34 20.33 14.28
N GLN A 151 4.43 20.19 15.01
CA GLN A 151 4.70 20.84 16.27
C GLN A 151 5.48 22.15 16.04
N LYS A 152 5.63 22.96 17.08
CA LYS A 152 6.34 24.25 16.99
C LYS A 152 7.82 24.11 16.61
N ASP A 153 8.41 22.97 16.91
CA ASP A 153 9.81 22.64 16.56
C ASP A 153 9.99 22.12 15.12
N GLY A 154 8.91 22.04 14.36
CA GLY A 154 8.92 21.55 12.98
C GLY A 154 8.82 20.03 12.83
N THR A 155 8.68 19.29 13.92
CA THR A 155 8.48 17.84 13.88
C THR A 155 6.99 17.46 13.78
N ILE A 156 6.71 16.27 13.29
CA ILE A 156 5.35 15.70 13.29
C ILE A 156 5.05 15.15 14.69
N SER A 157 3.89 15.52 15.22
CA SER A 157 3.44 15.07 16.55
C SER A 157 3.21 13.55 16.59
N PRO A 158 3.24 12.92 17.79
CA PRO A 158 2.88 11.51 17.95
C PRO A 158 1.54 11.16 17.31
N LYS A 159 0.52 12.01 17.50
CA LYS A 159 -0.80 11.84 16.89
C LYS A 159 -0.76 11.89 15.36
N GLY A 160 0.13 12.68 14.79
CA GLY A 160 0.40 12.67 13.36
C GLY A 160 1.01 11.36 12.87
N CYS A 161 1.65 10.63 13.75
CA CYS A 161 2.24 9.29 13.51
C CYS A 161 1.34 8.14 14.02
N HIS A 162 0.03 8.35 14.20
CA HIS A 162 -0.95 7.35 14.65
C HIS A 162 -0.69 6.80 16.05
N ASP A 163 -0.04 7.57 16.88
CA ASP A 163 0.12 7.33 18.30
C ASP A 163 -0.78 8.29 19.08
N LEU A 164 -1.85 7.76 19.64
CA LEU A 164 -2.82 8.50 20.44
C LEU A 164 -2.52 8.42 21.93
N SER A 165 -1.40 7.83 22.31
CA SER A 165 -0.98 7.68 23.70
C SER A 165 -0.74 9.04 24.33
N ILE A 166 -1.12 9.18 25.60
CA ILE A 166 -1.02 10.45 26.33
C ILE A 166 0.38 10.63 26.93
N ALA A 167 0.96 9.54 27.43
CA ALA A 167 2.29 9.53 28.02
C ALA A 167 3.34 9.03 27.02
N PRO A 168 4.58 9.57 27.03
CA PRO A 168 5.63 9.18 26.10
C PRO A 168 5.97 7.68 26.09
N ASP A 169 5.88 7.05 27.26
CA ASP A 169 6.18 5.63 27.43
C ASP A 169 4.96 4.70 27.27
N ASP A 170 3.77 5.29 27.10
CA ASP A 170 2.56 4.55 26.81
C ASP A 170 2.50 4.22 25.30
N SER A 171 2.30 2.99 24.98
CA SER A 171 2.15 2.52 23.59
C SER A 171 0.84 1.80 23.37
N THR A 172 -0.07 1.90 24.33
CA THR A 172 -1.37 1.21 24.28
C THR A 172 -2.24 1.67 23.13
N LEU A 173 -2.07 2.93 22.68
CA LEU A 173 -2.84 3.54 21.60
C LEU A 173 -2.02 3.81 20.33
N ASN A 174 -0.89 3.14 20.16
CA ASN A 174 -0.01 3.30 18.99
C ASN A 174 -0.30 2.23 17.93
N TYR A 175 -0.99 2.59 16.86
CA TYR A 175 -1.39 1.71 15.77
C TYR A 175 -0.20 1.21 14.95
N VAL A 176 0.81 2.06 14.72
CA VAL A 176 2.03 1.68 13.99
C VAL A 176 2.81 0.63 14.76
N ARG A 177 2.90 0.77 16.09
CA ARG A 177 3.54 -0.22 16.95
C ARG A 177 2.83 -1.56 16.90
N VAL A 178 1.51 -1.56 16.94
CA VAL A 178 0.72 -2.80 16.82
C VAL A 178 0.95 -3.49 15.48
N MET A 179 0.94 -2.73 14.36
CA MET A 179 1.22 -3.31 13.05
C MET A 179 2.62 -3.93 12.99
N LYS A 180 3.64 -3.22 13.51
CA LYS A 180 5.02 -3.74 13.59
C LYS A 180 5.14 -4.97 14.50
N TYR A 181 4.38 -4.99 15.60
CA TYR A 181 4.31 -6.15 16.50
C TYR A 181 3.74 -7.38 15.78
N VAL A 182 2.59 -7.24 15.12
CA VAL A 182 1.99 -8.32 14.31
C VAL A 182 2.96 -8.77 13.21
N ALA A 183 3.64 -7.82 12.57
CA ALA A 183 4.64 -8.13 11.54
C ALA A 183 5.76 -9.03 12.07
N GLN A 184 6.27 -8.74 13.26
CA GLN A 184 7.30 -9.53 13.92
C GLN A 184 6.78 -10.92 14.27
N GLU A 185 5.65 -11.02 14.96
CA GLU A 185 5.03 -12.29 15.39
C GLU A 185 4.71 -13.21 14.21
N TRP A 186 4.23 -12.63 13.13
CA TRP A 186 3.80 -13.37 11.94
C TRP A 186 4.84 -13.41 10.82
N HIS A 187 6.06 -12.89 11.05
CA HIS A 187 7.12 -12.81 10.04
C HIS A 187 6.63 -12.20 8.71
N VAL A 188 5.98 -11.04 8.79
CA VAL A 188 5.49 -10.26 7.65
C VAL A 188 6.45 -9.12 7.37
N PRO A 189 6.92 -8.92 6.13
CA PRO A 189 7.70 -7.75 5.78
C PRO A 189 6.92 -6.45 6.04
N VAL A 190 7.64 -5.39 6.47
CA VAL A 190 7.04 -4.05 6.72
C VAL A 190 7.73 -3.00 5.88
N VAL A 191 6.97 -2.25 5.09
CA VAL A 191 7.37 -0.97 4.52
C VAL A 191 6.96 0.13 5.50
N ASP A 192 7.93 0.82 6.09
CA ASP A 192 7.67 1.82 7.15
C ASP A 192 7.36 3.20 6.58
N MET A 193 6.17 3.34 6.00
CA MET A 193 5.72 4.61 5.42
C MET A 193 5.52 5.70 6.47
N THR A 194 5.22 5.37 7.72
CA THR A 194 5.15 6.37 8.79
C THR A 194 6.51 7.04 8.99
N ALA A 195 7.58 6.26 9.07
CA ALA A 195 8.93 6.81 9.22
C ALA A 195 9.37 7.60 7.98
N SER A 196 9.18 7.03 6.79
CA SER A 196 9.61 7.65 5.53
C SER A 196 8.86 8.94 5.24
N THR A 197 7.53 8.96 5.40
CA THR A 197 6.73 10.18 5.15
C THR A 197 6.95 11.23 6.22
N LYS A 198 7.19 10.82 7.50
CA LYS A 198 7.62 11.75 8.57
C LYS A 198 8.91 12.46 8.19
N ALA A 199 9.94 11.71 7.89
CA ALA A 199 11.24 12.28 7.51
C ALA A 199 11.14 13.21 6.29
N PHE A 200 10.37 12.81 5.28
CA PHE A 200 10.16 13.58 4.06
C PHE A 200 9.48 14.94 4.35
N VAL A 201 8.38 14.97 5.11
CA VAL A 201 7.66 16.22 5.36
C VAL A 201 8.38 17.13 6.35
N GLU A 202 9.10 16.56 7.32
CA GLU A 202 9.93 17.34 8.25
C GLU A 202 11.10 18.00 7.53
N GLN A 203 11.74 17.30 6.59
CA GLN A 203 12.79 17.89 5.75
C GLN A 203 12.25 18.97 4.82
N LEU A 204 11.05 18.77 4.25
CA LEU A 204 10.41 19.73 3.36
C LEU A 204 9.95 20.99 4.10
N GLY A 205 9.59 20.86 5.38
CA GLY A 205 9.04 21.89 6.23
C GLY A 205 7.53 22.12 6.05
N GLU A 206 6.87 22.67 7.08
CA GLU A 206 5.42 22.79 7.14
C GLU A 206 4.82 23.55 5.96
N THR A 207 5.36 24.74 5.64
CA THR A 207 4.84 25.62 4.58
C THR A 207 4.82 24.92 3.22
N ALA A 208 5.92 24.27 2.84
CA ALA A 208 6.00 23.56 1.58
C ALA A 208 5.14 22.29 1.59
N THR A 209 5.07 21.58 2.71
CA THR A 209 4.21 20.40 2.91
C THR A 209 2.74 20.75 2.69
N VAL A 210 2.24 21.81 3.29
CA VAL A 210 0.86 22.29 3.10
C VAL A 210 0.58 22.64 1.64
N LYS A 211 1.52 23.32 0.99
CA LYS A 211 1.33 23.81 -0.38
C LYS A 211 1.40 22.71 -1.42
N GLN A 212 2.29 21.72 -1.26
CA GLN A 212 2.68 20.80 -2.33
C GLN A 212 2.23 19.36 -2.10
N ILE A 213 2.12 18.92 -0.84
CA ILE A 213 1.91 17.51 -0.52
C ILE A 213 0.46 17.21 -0.14
N TYR A 214 -0.07 17.95 0.82
CA TYR A 214 -1.44 17.74 1.29
C TYR A 214 -2.44 18.68 0.61
N VAL A 215 -3.70 18.28 0.59
CA VAL A 215 -4.78 19.21 0.27
C VAL A 215 -4.73 20.36 1.29
N PRO A 216 -4.70 21.63 0.87
CA PRO A 216 -4.38 22.76 1.77
C PRO A 216 -5.26 22.86 3.03
N THR A 217 -6.52 22.48 2.91
CA THR A 217 -7.51 22.52 4.01
C THR A 217 -7.62 21.20 4.79
N ASP A 218 -6.79 20.21 4.46
CA ASP A 218 -6.90 18.85 4.99
C ASP A 218 -5.54 18.36 5.50
N GLY A 219 -5.47 18.01 6.78
CA GLY A 219 -4.24 17.51 7.40
C GLY A 219 -3.93 16.04 7.14
N THR A 220 -4.77 15.34 6.37
CA THR A 220 -4.70 13.88 6.19
C THR A 220 -4.47 13.49 4.74
N HIS A 221 -5.23 14.09 3.80
CA HIS A 221 -5.24 13.64 2.41
C HIS A 221 -4.24 14.40 1.56
N THR A 222 -3.54 13.67 0.70
CA THR A 222 -2.57 14.22 -0.23
C THR A 222 -3.24 14.71 -1.51
N GLN A 223 -2.62 15.69 -2.17
CA GLN A 223 -2.88 16.04 -3.55
C GLN A 223 -1.94 15.25 -4.48
N ALA A 224 -2.07 15.41 -5.80
CA ALA A 224 -1.37 14.59 -6.79
C ALA A 224 0.15 14.51 -6.56
N THR A 225 0.83 15.64 -6.33
CA THR A 225 2.28 15.65 -6.02
C THR A 225 2.61 14.82 -4.78
N GLY A 226 1.84 14.98 -3.71
CA GLY A 226 2.04 14.21 -2.48
C GLY A 226 1.79 12.72 -2.67
N ALA A 227 0.75 12.36 -3.41
CA ALA A 227 0.45 10.98 -3.74
C ALA A 227 1.58 10.33 -4.55
N ALA A 228 2.14 11.04 -5.53
CA ALA A 228 3.27 10.55 -6.33
C ALA A 228 4.55 10.37 -5.49
N CYS A 229 4.90 11.37 -4.64
CA CYS A 229 6.03 11.25 -3.72
C CYS A 229 5.87 10.05 -2.77
N TYR A 230 4.67 9.83 -2.24
CA TYR A 230 4.43 8.74 -1.30
C TYR A 230 4.37 7.37 -2.00
N ALA A 231 3.92 7.30 -3.24
CA ALA A 231 4.03 6.09 -4.06
C ALA A 231 5.50 5.72 -4.33
N GLU A 232 6.36 6.73 -4.60
CA GLU A 232 7.80 6.53 -4.74
C GLU A 232 8.42 5.97 -3.46
N LEU A 233 8.14 6.59 -2.30
CA LEU A 233 8.63 6.10 -1.00
C LEU A 233 8.17 4.65 -0.70
N ALA A 234 6.94 4.30 -1.07
CA ALA A 234 6.43 2.93 -0.92
C ALA A 234 7.19 1.95 -1.83
N ALA A 235 7.45 2.31 -3.08
CA ALA A 235 8.23 1.50 -4.02
C ALA A 235 9.69 1.34 -3.54
N GLU A 236 10.31 2.41 -3.06
CA GLU A 236 11.65 2.35 -2.46
C GLU A 236 11.71 1.45 -1.23
N GLY A 237 10.72 1.55 -0.34
CA GLY A 237 10.65 0.68 0.83
C GLY A 237 10.52 -0.81 0.46
N LEU A 238 9.85 -1.16 -0.63
CA LEU A 238 9.88 -2.53 -1.17
C LEU A 238 11.25 -2.90 -1.70
N ARG A 239 11.89 -2.01 -2.45
CA ARG A 239 13.22 -2.22 -3.05
C ARG A 239 14.31 -2.46 -1.99
N GLU A 240 14.28 -1.69 -0.90
CA GLU A 240 15.20 -1.84 0.23
C GLU A 240 15.10 -3.21 0.92
N LYS A 241 13.93 -3.84 0.84
CA LYS A 241 13.67 -5.17 1.39
C LYS A 241 13.85 -6.30 0.38
N ASP A 242 14.42 -6.01 -0.79
CA ASP A 242 14.55 -6.94 -1.92
C ASP A 242 13.21 -7.52 -2.43
N ILE A 243 12.08 -6.88 -2.07
CA ILE A 243 10.75 -7.28 -2.52
C ILE A 243 10.47 -6.60 -3.85
N LEU A 244 10.18 -7.37 -4.88
CA LEU A 244 9.90 -6.87 -6.23
C LEU A 244 10.99 -5.99 -6.84
N LYS A 245 12.19 -5.92 -6.25
CA LYS A 245 13.29 -5.01 -6.57
C LYS A 245 13.60 -4.93 -8.07
N LYS A 246 13.66 -6.07 -8.75
CA LYS A 246 13.95 -6.13 -10.19
C LYS A 246 12.84 -5.57 -11.08
N TYR A 247 11.65 -5.38 -10.53
CA TYR A 247 10.48 -4.86 -11.23
C TYR A 247 10.20 -3.38 -10.91
N ILE A 248 10.92 -2.80 -9.95
CA ILE A 248 10.74 -1.40 -9.55
C ILE A 248 11.62 -0.51 -10.42
N ARG A 249 10.99 0.45 -11.09
CA ARG A 249 11.65 1.46 -11.91
C ARG A 249 12.44 2.42 -11.03
N THR A 250 13.62 2.82 -11.49
CA THR A 250 14.43 3.86 -10.85
C THR A 250 14.29 5.16 -11.63
N ASN A 251 14.40 6.30 -10.92
CA ASN A 251 14.38 7.63 -11.52
C ASN A 251 13.10 7.91 -12.35
N VAL A 252 11.94 7.57 -11.81
CA VAL A 252 10.65 7.93 -12.44
C VAL A 252 10.44 9.44 -12.26
N PRO A 253 10.33 10.24 -13.35
CA PRO A 253 10.11 11.67 -13.21
C PRO A 253 8.72 11.94 -12.63
N LEU A 254 8.63 12.46 -11.40
CA LEU A 254 7.34 12.72 -10.73
C LEU A 254 6.42 13.66 -11.54
N ILE A 255 7.01 14.60 -12.29
CA ILE A 255 6.25 15.51 -13.17
C ILE A 255 5.49 14.76 -14.29
N SER A 256 5.91 13.57 -14.66
CA SER A 256 5.22 12.76 -15.67
C SER A 256 4.01 12.01 -15.11
N ILE A 257 3.94 11.85 -13.78
CA ILE A 257 2.87 11.14 -13.08
C ILE A 257 1.76 12.12 -12.68
N VAL A 258 2.15 13.33 -12.31
CA VAL A 258 1.22 14.39 -11.88
C VAL A 258 0.75 15.17 -13.11
N ARG A 259 -0.26 14.67 -13.79
CA ARG A 259 -0.93 15.34 -14.91
C ARG A 259 -2.26 15.95 -14.49
#